data_37831c53c6027444b7d80f25319ab9b6
#
_entry.id   37831c53c6027444b7d80f25319ab9b6
#
_cell.length_a   1.000
_cell.length_b   1.000
_cell.length_c   1.000
_cell.angle_alpha   90.00
_cell.angle_beta   90.00
_cell.angle_gamma   90.00
#
_symmetry.space_group_name_H-M   'P 1'
#
loop_
_entity.id
_entity.type
_entity.pdbx_description
1 polymer ?
#
loop_
_entity_poly.entity_id
_entity_poly.type
_entity_poly.pdbx_seq_one_letter_code
_entity_poly.pdbx_strand_id
1 'polypeptide(L)'
;MARAVRYIKDNPMAFLLLVFPVVILAEIVHWPPMVVFALSAIAIIPLAGYIGESTESLAHYTGPRLGGLLNATLGNAAELIITIVAIREGLLELVKASITGSILGNLLLVLGMSMLLGGLRNGHQTFDRRQASNNAVLLLLSVVILLVPSLLSHYIGHVEPPDIKVETLSLGVAGVMMVLYILGLIFSYKTTKTPLTPDHPVEALPHKTWPLRVALVILVLSTVGVAYMSEVLVGAVEPGVKALGISELFIGDILIPIKGNGAEHVVAVQVEVMSR
;
A
#
# COMPACT_ATOMS: atom_id res chain seq x y z
N MET A 1 3.50 25.82 -22.76
CA MET A 1 3.46 24.48 -23.38
C MET A 1 4.79 23.73 -23.27
N ALA A 2 5.93 24.26 -23.73
CA ALA A 2 7.22 23.56 -23.68
C ALA A 2 7.71 23.11 -22.28
N ARG A 3 7.43 23.90 -21.21
CA ARG A 3 7.77 23.53 -19.82
C ARG A 3 6.93 22.35 -19.30
N ALA A 4 5.64 22.30 -19.62
CA ALA A 4 4.75 21.22 -19.22
C ALA A 4 5.13 19.90 -19.92
N VAL A 5 5.42 19.94 -21.23
CA VAL A 5 5.86 18.78 -22.00
C VAL A 5 7.20 18.23 -21.48
N ARG A 6 8.13 19.12 -21.09
CA ARG A 6 9.40 18.70 -20.49
C ARG A 6 9.18 18.08 -19.11
N TYR A 7 8.31 18.66 -18.28
CA TYR A 7 7.98 18.13 -16.96
C TYR A 7 7.35 16.73 -17.05
N ILE A 8 6.43 16.52 -18.00
CA ILE A 8 5.79 15.21 -18.26
C ILE A 8 6.82 14.18 -18.73
N LYS A 9 7.77 14.59 -19.57
CA LYS A 9 8.82 13.71 -20.08
C LYS A 9 9.83 13.30 -19.00
N ASP A 10 10.08 14.18 -18.04
CA ASP A 10 10.99 13.94 -16.92
C ASP A 10 10.29 13.21 -15.74
N ASN A 11 8.94 13.15 -15.74
CA ASN A 11 8.14 12.50 -14.70
C ASN A 11 7.07 11.59 -15.33
N PRO A 12 7.37 10.32 -15.59
CA PRO A 12 6.44 9.38 -16.21
C PRO A 12 5.14 9.20 -15.40
N MET A 13 5.20 9.35 -14.08
CA MET A 13 4.02 9.33 -13.19
C MET A 13 3.03 10.45 -13.52
N ALA A 14 3.51 11.65 -13.90
CA ALA A 14 2.65 12.77 -14.29
C ALA A 14 1.85 12.47 -15.57
N PHE A 15 2.38 11.65 -16.49
CA PHE A 15 1.66 11.22 -17.67
C PHE A 15 0.46 10.33 -17.32
N LEU A 16 0.61 9.46 -16.34
CA LEU A 16 -0.47 8.57 -15.88
C LEU A 16 -1.64 9.33 -15.25
N LEU A 17 -1.43 10.55 -14.73
CA LEU A 17 -2.53 11.39 -14.24
C LEU A 17 -3.55 11.75 -15.34
N LEU A 18 -3.15 11.72 -16.61
CA LEU A 18 -4.08 11.94 -17.72
C LEU A 18 -5.18 10.85 -17.82
N VAL A 19 -4.93 9.69 -17.20
CA VAL A 19 -5.94 8.62 -17.13
C VAL A 19 -7.10 9.00 -16.22
N PHE A 20 -6.87 9.85 -15.19
CA PHE A 20 -7.90 10.27 -14.24
C PHE A 20 -9.14 10.89 -14.92
N PRO A 21 -9.04 11.93 -15.77
CA PRO A 21 -10.20 12.45 -16.49
C PRO A 21 -10.80 11.45 -17.48
N VAL A 22 -10.00 10.51 -18.02
CA VAL A 22 -10.51 9.46 -18.91
C VAL A 22 -11.40 8.49 -18.14
N VAL A 23 -11.06 8.16 -16.89
CA VAL A 23 -11.94 7.32 -16.02
C VAL A 23 -13.28 8.01 -15.79
N ILE A 24 -13.27 9.30 -15.46
CA ILE A 24 -14.52 10.06 -15.26
C ILE A 24 -15.38 10.02 -16.52
N LEU A 25 -14.78 10.21 -17.68
CA LEU A 25 -15.49 10.12 -18.96
C LEU A 25 -16.02 8.70 -19.22
N ALA A 26 -15.22 7.68 -18.94
CA ALA A 26 -15.59 6.28 -19.12
C ALA A 26 -16.78 5.88 -18.24
N GLU A 27 -16.84 6.40 -17.01
CA GLU A 27 -17.95 6.20 -16.09
C GLU A 27 -19.22 6.90 -16.60
N ILE A 28 -19.14 8.16 -17.02
CA ILE A 28 -20.27 8.93 -17.55
C ILE A 28 -20.83 8.30 -18.82
N VAL A 29 -19.97 7.80 -19.70
CA VAL A 29 -20.36 7.18 -20.99
C VAL A 29 -20.74 5.70 -20.81
N HIS A 30 -20.65 5.16 -19.58
CA HIS A 30 -20.97 3.76 -19.25
C HIS A 30 -20.12 2.75 -20.06
N TRP A 31 -18.81 2.93 -20.07
CA TRP A 31 -17.90 1.97 -20.69
C TRP A 31 -17.97 0.60 -19.99
N PRO A 32 -17.52 -0.48 -20.66
CA PRO A 32 -17.54 -1.81 -20.06
C PRO A 32 -16.85 -1.81 -18.68
N PRO A 33 -17.45 -2.43 -17.64
CA PRO A 33 -16.93 -2.38 -16.26
C PRO A 33 -15.46 -2.75 -16.13
N MET A 34 -15.00 -3.71 -16.95
CA MET A 34 -13.62 -4.14 -16.96
C MET A 34 -12.64 -3.06 -17.44
N VAL A 35 -13.05 -2.24 -18.39
CA VAL A 35 -12.25 -1.11 -18.86
C VAL A 35 -12.19 -0.04 -17.78
N VAL A 36 -13.33 0.25 -17.13
CA VAL A 36 -13.40 1.19 -16.00
C VAL A 36 -12.52 0.72 -14.85
N PHE A 37 -12.59 -0.57 -14.49
CA PHE A 37 -11.73 -1.20 -13.48
C PHE A 37 -10.24 -1.02 -13.84
N ALA A 38 -9.84 -1.37 -15.05
CA ALA A 38 -8.44 -1.28 -15.48
C ALA A 38 -7.92 0.17 -15.47
N LEU A 39 -8.73 1.11 -15.98
CA LEU A 39 -8.37 2.53 -16.02
C LEU A 39 -8.30 3.15 -14.62
N SER A 40 -9.28 2.89 -13.75
CA SER A 40 -9.28 3.40 -12.37
C SER A 40 -8.08 2.89 -11.60
N ALA A 41 -7.76 1.65 -11.80
CA ALA A 41 -6.59 1.03 -11.23
C ALA A 41 -5.27 1.69 -11.70
N ILE A 42 -5.12 2.00 -12.99
CA ILE A 42 -3.97 2.73 -13.53
C ILE A 42 -3.93 4.16 -12.97
N ALA A 43 -5.09 4.81 -12.80
CA ALA A 43 -5.18 6.17 -12.26
C ALA A 43 -4.77 6.26 -10.78
N ILE A 44 -4.97 5.20 -9.98
CA ILE A 44 -4.55 5.16 -8.57
C ILE A 44 -3.03 5.16 -8.43
N ILE A 45 -2.27 4.53 -9.33
CA ILE A 45 -0.81 4.43 -9.25
C ILE A 45 -0.13 5.81 -9.06
N PRO A 46 -0.32 6.78 -9.96
CA PRO A 46 0.31 8.09 -9.79
C PRO A 46 -0.21 8.85 -8.56
N LEU A 47 -1.49 8.69 -8.21
CA LEU A 47 -2.07 9.33 -7.02
C LEU A 47 -1.44 8.80 -5.73
N ALA A 48 -1.27 7.47 -5.62
CA ALA A 48 -0.55 6.85 -4.50
C ALA A 48 0.92 7.31 -4.45
N GLY A 49 1.59 7.39 -5.60
CA GLY A 49 2.94 7.95 -5.69
C GLY A 49 3.03 9.39 -5.16
N TYR A 50 2.07 10.25 -5.51
CA TYR A 50 2.02 11.62 -5.00
C TYR A 50 1.69 11.70 -3.51
N ILE A 51 0.91 10.78 -2.96
CA ILE A 51 0.74 10.64 -1.50
C ILE A 51 2.11 10.33 -0.86
N GLY A 52 2.86 9.37 -1.39
CA GLY A 52 4.20 9.01 -0.90
C GLY A 52 5.18 10.18 -0.94
N GLU A 53 5.35 10.83 -2.10
CA GLU A 53 6.25 11.99 -2.27
C GLU A 53 5.87 13.18 -1.37
N SER A 54 4.56 13.42 -1.19
CA SER A 54 4.05 14.45 -0.30
C SER A 54 4.37 14.12 1.16
N THR A 55 4.18 12.87 1.55
CA THR A 55 4.47 12.37 2.90
C THR A 55 5.95 12.47 3.21
N GLU A 56 6.82 12.11 2.27
CA GLU A 56 8.27 12.23 2.42
C GLU A 56 8.70 13.70 2.54
N SER A 57 8.12 14.58 1.71
CA SER A 57 8.35 16.01 1.83
C SER A 57 7.93 16.57 3.20
N LEU A 58 6.78 16.13 3.74
CA LEU A 58 6.32 16.48 5.09
C LEU A 58 7.25 15.92 6.18
N ALA A 59 7.74 14.70 6.00
CA ALA A 59 8.68 14.06 6.92
C ALA A 59 9.97 14.88 7.07
N HIS A 60 10.44 15.51 5.98
CA HIS A 60 11.60 16.41 6.03
C HIS A 60 11.39 17.61 6.96
N TYR A 61 10.17 18.17 6.99
CA TYR A 61 9.85 19.30 7.87
C TYR A 61 9.58 18.92 9.32
N THR A 62 9.07 17.70 9.55
CA THR A 62 8.67 17.23 10.88
C THR A 62 9.80 16.49 11.62
N GLY A 63 10.88 16.19 10.92
CA GLY A 63 12.04 15.48 11.44
C GLY A 63 11.87 13.96 11.47
N PRO A 64 12.96 13.20 11.76
CA PRO A 64 13.02 11.75 11.54
C PRO A 64 11.96 10.93 12.28
N ARG A 65 11.59 11.36 13.50
CA ARG A 65 10.63 10.62 14.34
C ARG A 65 9.20 10.73 13.84
N LEU A 66 8.72 11.96 13.62
CA LEU A 66 7.39 12.20 13.08
C LEU A 66 7.33 11.81 11.60
N GLY A 67 8.43 12.03 10.87
CA GLY A 67 8.53 11.60 9.48
C GLY A 67 8.37 10.11 9.30
N GLY A 68 9.02 9.30 10.15
CA GLY A 68 8.83 7.84 10.15
C GLY A 68 7.39 7.43 10.47
N LEU A 69 6.73 8.10 11.42
CA LEU A 69 5.33 7.87 11.74
C LEU A 69 4.40 8.22 10.57
N LEU A 70 4.63 9.39 9.95
CA LEU A 70 3.87 9.82 8.77
C LEU A 70 4.01 8.82 7.62
N ASN A 71 5.23 8.36 7.35
CA ASN A 71 5.48 7.40 6.30
C ASN A 71 4.84 6.03 6.59
N ALA A 72 4.91 5.55 7.83
CA ALA A 72 4.28 4.29 8.23
C ALA A 72 2.74 4.31 8.14
N THR A 73 2.12 5.49 8.25
CA THR A 73 0.66 5.63 8.20
C THR A 73 0.15 6.08 6.84
N LEU A 74 0.71 7.15 6.28
CA LEU A 74 0.26 7.72 5.01
C LEU A 74 0.83 7.00 3.79
N GLY A 75 1.96 6.29 3.94
CA GLY A 75 2.50 5.44 2.87
C GLY A 75 1.49 4.39 2.40
N ASN A 76 0.69 3.83 3.32
CA ASN A 76 -0.34 2.84 3.02
C ASN A 76 -1.76 3.45 2.90
N ALA A 77 -1.88 4.76 2.72
CA ALA A 77 -3.19 5.41 2.70
C ALA A 77 -4.06 4.95 1.52
N ALA A 78 -3.46 4.67 0.37
CA ALA A 78 -4.19 4.19 -0.80
C ALA A 78 -4.85 2.83 -0.54
N GLU A 79 -4.09 1.86 0.01
CA GLU A 79 -4.61 0.54 0.38
C GLU A 79 -5.70 0.66 1.45
N LEU A 80 -5.49 1.48 2.46
CA LEU A 80 -6.46 1.70 3.52
C LEU A 80 -7.77 2.25 2.96
N ILE A 81 -7.71 3.22 2.05
CA ILE A 81 -8.89 3.83 1.41
C ILE A 81 -9.62 2.79 0.57
N ILE A 82 -8.93 2.04 -0.30
CA ILE A 82 -9.52 0.97 -1.11
C ILE A 82 -10.20 -0.07 -0.21
N THR A 83 -9.54 -0.48 0.85
CA THR A 83 -10.05 -1.46 1.82
C THR A 83 -11.33 -0.94 2.51
N ILE A 84 -11.35 0.31 2.96
CA ILE A 84 -12.53 0.92 3.59
C ILE A 84 -13.71 0.98 2.61
N VAL A 85 -13.47 1.36 1.35
CA VAL A 85 -14.51 1.37 0.32
C VAL A 85 -15.02 -0.04 0.06
N ALA A 86 -14.14 -1.04 -0.08
CA ALA A 86 -14.53 -2.42 -0.30
C ALA A 86 -15.33 -3.01 0.87
N ILE A 87 -15.00 -2.65 2.13
CA ILE A 87 -15.81 -3.04 3.30
C ILE A 87 -17.22 -2.43 3.22
N ARG A 88 -17.33 -1.15 2.84
CA ARG A 88 -18.64 -0.48 2.70
C ARG A 88 -19.52 -1.11 1.64
N GLU A 89 -18.93 -1.62 0.57
CA GLU A 89 -19.62 -2.35 -0.50
C GLU A 89 -19.84 -3.83 -0.17
N GLY A 90 -19.42 -4.30 1.00
CA GLY A 90 -19.61 -5.69 1.45
C GLY A 90 -18.66 -6.71 0.82
N LEU A 91 -17.64 -6.27 0.08
CA LEU A 91 -16.68 -7.14 -0.61
C LEU A 91 -15.57 -7.63 0.34
N LEU A 92 -15.94 -8.37 1.38
CA LEU A 92 -15.01 -8.80 2.43
C LEU A 92 -13.94 -9.78 1.93
N GLU A 93 -14.26 -10.63 0.97
CA GLU A 93 -13.28 -11.54 0.36
C GLU A 93 -12.21 -10.76 -0.42
N LEU A 94 -12.61 -9.70 -1.14
CA LEU A 94 -11.69 -8.78 -1.81
C LEU A 94 -10.75 -8.10 -0.80
N VAL A 95 -11.26 -7.70 0.37
CA VAL A 95 -10.47 -7.08 1.45
C VAL A 95 -9.41 -8.04 1.97
N LYS A 96 -9.81 -9.27 2.33
CA LYS A 96 -8.89 -10.30 2.82
C LYS A 96 -7.81 -10.62 1.78
N ALA A 97 -8.22 -10.81 0.54
CA ALA A 97 -7.33 -11.06 -0.59
C ALA A 97 -6.35 -9.90 -0.79
N SER A 98 -6.83 -8.65 -0.79
CA SER A 98 -5.97 -7.47 -0.97
C SER A 98 -4.89 -7.35 0.11
N ILE A 99 -5.23 -7.59 1.38
CA ILE A 99 -4.26 -7.58 2.48
C ILE A 99 -3.23 -8.70 2.33
N THR A 100 -3.69 -9.92 2.05
CA THR A 100 -2.80 -11.07 1.84
C THR A 100 -1.89 -10.86 0.65
N GLY A 101 -2.45 -10.41 -0.47
CA GLY A 101 -1.70 -10.13 -1.68
C GLY A 101 -0.66 -9.02 -1.51
N SER A 102 -0.97 -7.97 -0.72
CA SER A 102 0.00 -6.90 -0.40
C SER A 102 1.19 -7.46 0.41
N ILE A 103 0.92 -8.31 1.41
CA ILE A 103 1.99 -8.99 2.17
C ILE A 103 2.85 -9.86 1.25
N LEU A 104 2.22 -10.72 0.45
CA LEU A 104 2.93 -11.63 -0.47
C LEU A 104 3.66 -10.87 -1.56
N GLY A 105 3.05 -9.83 -2.13
CA GLY A 105 3.66 -8.97 -3.13
C GLY A 105 4.94 -8.30 -2.62
N ASN A 106 4.88 -7.71 -1.43
CA ASN A 106 6.05 -7.06 -0.82
C ASN A 106 7.15 -8.06 -0.47
N LEU A 107 6.80 -9.24 0.08
CA LEU A 107 7.80 -10.24 0.48
C LEU A 107 8.40 -11.01 -0.70
N LEU A 108 7.62 -11.35 -1.70
CA LEU A 108 8.08 -12.20 -2.79
C LEU A 108 8.51 -11.38 -4.00
N LEU A 109 7.64 -10.48 -4.48
CA LEU A 109 7.92 -9.72 -5.70
C LEU A 109 8.92 -8.60 -5.43
N VAL A 110 8.63 -7.72 -4.46
CA VAL A 110 9.47 -6.53 -4.21
C VAL A 110 10.83 -6.92 -3.67
N LEU A 111 10.85 -7.68 -2.58
CA LEU A 111 12.10 -8.12 -1.98
C LEU A 111 12.91 -9.00 -2.95
N GLY A 112 12.25 -9.94 -3.64
CA GLY A 112 12.89 -10.80 -4.62
C GLY A 112 13.49 -10.02 -5.79
N MET A 113 12.77 -9.06 -6.36
CA MET A 113 13.26 -8.20 -7.44
C MET A 113 14.40 -7.28 -6.99
N SER A 114 14.30 -6.71 -5.78
CA SER A 114 15.34 -5.87 -5.20
C SER A 114 16.63 -6.68 -5.00
N MET A 115 16.54 -7.88 -4.42
CA MET A 115 17.71 -8.77 -4.25
C MET A 115 18.29 -9.22 -5.58
N LEU A 116 17.45 -9.56 -6.56
CA LEU A 116 17.90 -10.01 -7.88
C LEU A 116 18.61 -8.88 -8.64
N LEU A 117 17.97 -7.74 -8.80
CA LEU A 117 18.50 -6.63 -9.58
C LEU A 117 19.69 -5.95 -8.88
N GLY A 118 19.58 -5.78 -7.55
CA GLY A 118 20.67 -5.27 -6.74
C GLY A 118 21.89 -6.21 -6.77
N GLY A 119 21.67 -7.52 -6.60
CA GLY A 119 22.74 -8.54 -6.67
C GLY A 119 23.40 -8.64 -8.04
N LEU A 120 22.63 -8.58 -9.13
CA LEU A 120 23.16 -8.58 -10.49
C LEU A 120 24.01 -7.33 -10.78
N ARG A 121 23.67 -6.18 -10.21
CA ARG A 121 24.39 -4.93 -10.45
C ARG A 121 25.56 -4.73 -9.49
N ASN A 122 25.36 -4.97 -8.21
CA ASN A 122 26.31 -4.63 -7.14
C ASN A 122 27.05 -5.84 -6.56
N GLY A 123 26.69 -7.08 -6.95
CA GLY A 123 27.27 -8.30 -6.41
C GLY A 123 26.79 -8.62 -4.99
N HIS A 124 27.73 -8.87 -4.06
CA HIS A 124 27.39 -9.16 -2.67
C HIS A 124 26.82 -7.93 -1.98
N GLN A 125 25.58 -8.07 -1.46
CA GLN A 125 24.91 -7.05 -0.68
C GLN A 125 24.92 -7.41 0.80
N THR A 126 25.07 -6.43 1.66
CA THR A 126 25.02 -6.58 3.10
C THR A 126 23.78 -5.92 3.66
N PHE A 127 23.16 -6.52 4.67
CA PHE A 127 21.99 -5.98 5.37
C PHE A 127 22.18 -6.07 6.87
N ASP A 128 21.47 -5.23 7.62
CA ASP A 128 21.45 -5.29 9.07
C ASP A 128 20.66 -6.53 9.54
N ARG A 129 21.39 -7.55 10.00
CA ARG A 129 20.82 -8.81 10.49
C ARG A 129 19.89 -8.61 11.68
N ARG A 130 20.19 -7.64 12.56
CA ARG A 130 19.39 -7.37 13.74
C ARG A 130 18.03 -6.79 13.37
N GLN A 131 18.04 -5.83 12.46
CA GLN A 131 16.81 -5.22 11.94
C GLN A 131 15.97 -6.24 11.16
N ALA A 132 16.58 -7.01 10.26
CA ALA A 132 15.91 -8.06 9.51
C ALA A 132 15.29 -9.12 10.44
N SER A 133 16.01 -9.54 11.50
CA SER A 133 15.48 -10.48 12.49
C SER A 133 14.26 -9.90 13.24
N ASN A 134 14.33 -8.66 13.69
CA ASN A 134 13.21 -8.00 14.37
C ASN A 134 11.98 -7.92 13.48
N ASN A 135 12.15 -7.50 12.22
CA ASN A 135 11.06 -7.43 11.24
C ASN A 135 10.48 -8.82 10.95
N ALA A 136 11.31 -9.85 10.82
CA ALA A 136 10.84 -11.21 10.61
C ALA A 136 10.02 -11.74 11.81
N VAL A 137 10.42 -11.43 13.05
CA VAL A 137 9.67 -11.81 14.25
C VAL A 137 8.32 -11.09 14.29
N LEU A 138 8.27 -9.79 14.00
CA LEU A 138 7.01 -9.02 13.94
C LEU A 138 6.07 -9.55 12.86
N LEU A 139 6.61 -9.87 11.69
CA LEU A 139 5.84 -10.46 10.59
C LEU A 139 5.28 -11.83 10.99
N LEU A 140 6.12 -12.71 11.55
CA LEU A 140 5.68 -14.04 12.00
C LEU A 140 4.57 -13.91 13.05
N LEU A 141 4.72 -13.00 14.01
CA LEU A 141 3.71 -12.73 15.02
C LEU A 141 2.39 -12.28 14.37
N SER A 142 2.45 -11.36 13.40
CA SER A 142 1.27 -10.89 12.66
C SER A 142 0.57 -12.02 11.91
N VAL A 143 1.34 -12.90 11.24
CA VAL A 143 0.79 -14.06 10.52
C VAL A 143 0.11 -15.03 11.50
N VAL A 144 0.73 -15.35 12.64
CA VAL A 144 0.14 -16.24 13.66
C VAL A 144 -1.15 -15.65 14.21
N ILE A 145 -1.18 -14.35 14.48
CA ILE A 145 -2.35 -13.65 15.00
C ILE A 145 -3.51 -13.66 13.99
N LEU A 146 -3.23 -13.51 12.69
CA LEU A 146 -4.24 -13.61 11.63
C LEU A 146 -4.73 -15.06 11.42
N LEU A 147 -3.83 -16.03 11.60
CA LEU A 147 -4.14 -17.44 11.42
C LEU A 147 -5.10 -17.98 12.49
N VAL A 148 -4.97 -17.53 13.74
CA VAL A 148 -5.78 -18.03 14.87
C VAL A 148 -7.28 -17.86 14.65
N PRO A 149 -7.83 -16.66 14.33
CA PRO A 149 -9.25 -16.50 14.04
C PRO A 149 -9.69 -17.29 12.81
N SER A 150 -8.83 -17.38 11.77
CA SER A 150 -9.14 -18.11 10.54
C SER A 150 -9.30 -19.61 10.78
N LEU A 151 -8.38 -20.23 11.53
CA LEU A 151 -8.49 -21.65 11.89
C LEU A 151 -9.69 -21.92 12.81
N LEU A 152 -9.91 -21.07 13.80
CA LEU A 152 -11.04 -21.24 14.72
C LEU A 152 -12.38 -21.04 14.04
N SER A 153 -12.50 -20.12 13.09
CA SER A 153 -13.71 -19.93 12.30
C SER A 153 -14.06 -21.19 11.48
N HIS A 154 -13.04 -21.87 10.95
CA HIS A 154 -13.23 -23.13 10.23
C HIS A 154 -13.72 -24.26 11.13
N TYR A 155 -13.23 -24.32 12.36
CA TYR A 155 -13.64 -25.36 13.34
C TYR A 155 -15.01 -25.09 13.97
N ILE A 156 -15.36 -23.83 14.22
CA ILE A 156 -16.58 -23.43 14.91
C ILE A 156 -17.71 -23.11 13.91
N GLY A 157 -17.37 -22.71 12.68
CA GLY A 157 -18.27 -22.15 11.67
C GLY A 157 -19.21 -23.13 10.96
N HIS A 158 -19.39 -24.35 11.47
CA HIS A 158 -20.40 -25.31 10.95
C HIS A 158 -21.75 -25.21 11.66
N VAL A 159 -21.92 -24.25 12.56
CA VAL A 159 -23.18 -23.99 13.28
C VAL A 159 -23.76 -22.68 12.76
N GLU A 160 -24.82 -22.74 11.95
CA GLU A 160 -25.64 -21.57 11.60
C GLU A 160 -26.53 -21.18 12.80
N PRO A 161 -26.62 -19.90 13.15
CA PRO A 161 -26.11 -18.67 12.53
C PRO A 161 -24.67 -18.34 12.93
N PRO A 162 -24.01 -17.34 12.25
CA PRO A 162 -22.60 -17.01 12.50
C PRO A 162 -22.36 -16.80 13.98
N ASP A 163 -21.50 -17.65 14.56
CA ASP A 163 -21.38 -17.79 15.99
C ASP A 163 -20.78 -16.50 16.57
N ILE A 164 -21.56 -15.80 17.42
CA ILE A 164 -21.16 -14.61 18.17
C ILE A 164 -19.75 -14.78 18.78
N LYS A 165 -19.35 -16.02 19.08
CA LYS A 165 -18.02 -16.35 19.61
C LYS A 165 -16.89 -16.10 18.63
N VAL A 166 -17.06 -16.43 17.34
CA VAL A 166 -16.03 -16.19 16.31
C VAL A 166 -15.86 -14.68 16.07
N GLU A 167 -16.97 -13.95 16.00
CA GLU A 167 -16.95 -12.50 15.84
C GLU A 167 -16.30 -11.82 17.05
N THR A 168 -16.67 -12.20 18.26
CA THR A 168 -16.09 -11.68 19.51
C THR A 168 -14.60 -11.98 19.59
N LEU A 169 -14.16 -13.20 19.19
CA LEU A 169 -12.75 -13.55 19.13
C LEU A 169 -12.01 -12.68 18.13
N SER A 170 -12.55 -12.51 16.93
CA SER A 170 -11.94 -11.69 15.87
C SER A 170 -11.80 -10.23 16.28
N LEU A 171 -12.84 -9.68 16.92
CA LEU A 171 -12.80 -8.31 17.48
C LEU A 171 -11.76 -8.20 18.61
N GLY A 172 -11.69 -9.20 19.49
CA GLY A 172 -10.68 -9.24 20.57
C GLY A 172 -9.26 -9.25 20.00
N VAL A 173 -9.00 -10.09 19.00
CA VAL A 173 -7.71 -10.18 18.30
C VAL A 173 -7.38 -8.86 17.60
N ALA A 174 -8.33 -8.27 16.87
CA ALA A 174 -8.15 -6.97 16.23
C ALA A 174 -7.83 -5.87 17.24
N GLY A 175 -8.52 -5.86 18.39
CA GLY A 175 -8.26 -4.93 19.48
C GLY A 175 -6.84 -5.06 20.05
N VAL A 176 -6.39 -6.28 20.29
CA VAL A 176 -5.01 -6.54 20.75
C VAL A 176 -3.99 -6.08 19.72
N MET A 177 -4.21 -6.35 18.40
CA MET A 177 -3.34 -5.90 17.33
C MET A 177 -3.25 -4.37 17.27
N MET A 178 -4.38 -3.68 17.39
CA MET A 178 -4.41 -2.21 17.41
C MET A 178 -3.63 -1.65 18.60
N VAL A 179 -3.80 -2.23 19.80
CA VAL A 179 -3.04 -1.83 20.98
C VAL A 179 -1.54 -2.06 20.79
N LEU A 180 -1.13 -3.22 20.28
CA LEU A 180 0.28 -3.52 20.00
C LEU A 180 0.86 -2.57 18.94
N TYR A 181 0.10 -2.24 17.91
CA TYR A 181 0.51 -1.26 16.91
C TYR A 181 0.74 0.12 17.53
N ILE A 182 -0.22 0.63 18.32
CA ILE A 182 -0.11 1.92 19.01
C ILE A 182 1.08 1.93 19.97
N LEU A 183 1.27 0.86 20.75
CA LEU A 183 2.41 0.74 21.64
C LEU A 183 3.73 0.71 20.87
N GLY A 184 3.78 0.04 19.72
CA GLY A 184 4.93 0.04 18.81
C GLY A 184 5.25 1.45 18.28
N LEU A 185 4.24 2.23 17.90
CA LEU A 185 4.42 3.63 17.50
C LEU A 185 4.93 4.50 18.65
N ILE A 186 4.37 4.35 19.85
CA ILE A 186 4.82 5.08 21.04
C ILE A 186 6.28 4.70 21.38
N PHE A 187 6.61 3.42 21.31
CA PHE A 187 7.97 2.93 21.52
C PHE A 187 8.93 3.52 20.49
N SER A 188 8.57 3.47 19.22
CA SER A 188 9.35 4.06 18.12
C SER A 188 9.57 5.56 18.32
N TYR A 189 8.57 6.29 18.80
CA TYR A 189 8.68 7.73 19.10
C TYR A 189 9.58 8.04 20.29
N LYS A 190 9.54 7.22 21.36
CA LYS A 190 10.30 7.46 22.59
C LYS A 190 11.75 6.98 22.53
N THR A 191 12.08 6.00 21.70
CA THR A 191 13.39 5.36 21.68
C THR A 191 14.30 6.03 20.64
N THR A 192 15.47 6.47 21.08
CA THR A 192 16.44 7.20 20.22
C THR A 192 17.18 6.28 19.23
N LYS A 193 17.22 4.97 19.53
CA LYS A 193 17.72 3.92 18.65
C LYS A 193 16.64 2.88 18.50
N THR A 194 15.74 3.08 17.55
CA THR A 194 14.69 2.12 17.26
C THR A 194 15.22 0.96 16.43
N PRO A 195 14.71 -0.25 16.66
CA PRO A 195 14.93 -1.38 15.76
C PRO A 195 14.45 -1.13 14.33
N LEU A 196 13.66 -0.05 14.12
CA LEU A 196 13.08 0.35 12.86
C LEU A 196 13.84 1.47 12.12
N THR A 197 14.85 2.07 12.78
CA THR A 197 15.72 3.07 12.14
C THR A 197 17.02 2.39 11.72
N PRO A 198 17.41 2.44 10.44
CA PRO A 198 18.71 1.96 10.00
C PRO A 198 19.83 2.63 10.79
N ASP A 199 20.83 1.86 11.25
CA ASP A 199 22.03 2.42 11.90
C ASP A 199 22.87 3.29 10.95
N HIS A 200 22.66 3.12 9.64
CA HIS A 200 23.16 4.03 8.61
C HIS A 200 21.95 4.76 8.00
N PRO A 201 21.97 6.10 7.95
CA PRO A 201 21.02 6.81 7.12
C PRO A 201 21.20 6.24 5.71
N VAL A 202 20.17 5.59 5.18
CA VAL A 202 20.10 5.40 3.73
C VAL A 202 20.27 6.80 3.18
N GLU A 203 21.38 7.06 2.46
CA GLU A 203 21.55 8.35 1.79
C GLU A 203 20.28 8.54 0.97
N ALA A 204 19.40 9.38 1.48
CA ALA A 204 18.16 9.67 0.81
C ALA A 204 18.56 10.14 -0.58
N LEU A 205 18.13 9.40 -1.60
CA LEU A 205 18.25 9.87 -2.97
C LEU A 205 17.83 11.34 -2.94
N PRO A 206 18.51 12.26 -3.64
CA PRO A 206 18.20 13.67 -3.61
C PRO A 206 16.77 13.88 -4.14
N HIS A 207 15.79 13.64 -3.28
CA HIS A 207 14.40 13.89 -3.57
C HIS A 207 14.15 15.38 -3.56
N LYS A 208 13.48 15.87 -4.58
CA LYS A 208 12.96 17.23 -4.63
C LYS A 208 11.93 17.38 -3.51
N THR A 209 12.36 17.91 -2.37
CA THR A 209 11.45 18.29 -1.30
C THR A 209 10.56 19.44 -1.75
N TRP A 210 9.27 19.25 -1.69
CA TRP A 210 8.30 20.30 -2.02
C TRP A 210 8.15 21.28 -0.85
N PRO A 211 7.84 22.55 -1.13
CA PRO A 211 7.45 23.48 -0.07
C PRO A 211 6.27 22.92 0.73
N LEU A 212 6.26 23.11 2.04
CA LEU A 212 5.26 22.53 2.96
C LEU A 212 3.81 22.71 2.47
N ARG A 213 3.46 23.91 1.99
CA ARG A 213 2.11 24.20 1.47
C ARG A 213 1.78 23.37 0.24
N VAL A 214 2.74 23.18 -0.66
CA VAL A 214 2.58 22.40 -1.88
C VAL A 214 2.42 20.92 -1.53
N ALA A 215 3.25 20.40 -0.63
CA ALA A 215 3.16 19.03 -0.16
C ALA A 215 1.78 18.73 0.48
N LEU A 216 1.27 19.63 1.33
CA LEU A 216 -0.06 19.49 1.94
C LEU A 216 -1.18 19.52 0.90
N VAL A 217 -1.14 20.44 -0.05
CA VAL A 217 -2.17 20.52 -1.10
C VAL A 217 -2.17 19.27 -1.97
N ILE A 218 -0.99 18.81 -2.40
CA ILE A 218 -0.88 17.61 -3.23
C ILE A 218 -1.33 16.37 -2.44
N LEU A 219 -0.95 16.25 -1.16
CA LEU A 219 -1.40 15.16 -0.30
C LEU A 219 -2.93 15.09 -0.24
N VAL A 220 -3.59 16.22 0.04
CA VAL A 220 -5.06 16.28 0.13
C VAL A 220 -5.69 15.95 -1.21
N LEU A 221 -5.23 16.56 -2.31
CA LEU A 221 -5.79 16.32 -3.64
C LEU A 221 -5.61 14.87 -4.09
N SER A 222 -4.43 14.29 -3.84
CA SER A 222 -4.17 12.89 -4.17
C SER A 222 -5.00 11.93 -3.33
N THR A 223 -5.16 12.22 -2.03
CA THR A 223 -6.00 11.42 -1.14
C THR A 223 -7.47 11.43 -1.58
N VAL A 224 -8.02 12.59 -1.91
CA VAL A 224 -9.38 12.72 -2.46
C VAL A 224 -9.49 12.01 -3.82
N GLY A 225 -8.46 12.15 -4.66
CA GLY A 225 -8.41 11.45 -5.94
C GLY A 225 -8.39 9.93 -5.79
N VAL A 226 -7.60 9.40 -4.84
CA VAL A 226 -7.60 7.97 -4.51
C VAL A 226 -8.96 7.52 -4.00
N ALA A 227 -9.58 8.28 -3.11
CA ALA A 227 -10.91 7.93 -2.58
C ALA A 227 -11.95 7.80 -3.70
N TYR A 228 -12.02 8.77 -4.60
CA TYR A 228 -12.92 8.72 -5.74
C TYR A 228 -12.60 7.54 -6.68
N MET A 229 -11.33 7.36 -7.06
CA MET A 229 -10.93 6.25 -7.92
C MET A 229 -11.16 4.88 -7.28
N SER A 230 -11.08 4.79 -5.95
CA SER A 230 -11.37 3.55 -5.21
C SER A 230 -12.85 3.20 -5.27
N GLU A 231 -13.76 4.17 -5.16
CA GLU A 231 -15.19 3.94 -5.34
C GLU A 231 -15.50 3.41 -6.75
N VAL A 232 -14.93 4.04 -7.78
CA VAL A 232 -15.09 3.61 -9.17
C VAL A 232 -14.51 2.21 -9.39
N LEU A 233 -13.32 1.94 -8.85
CA LEU A 233 -12.64 0.66 -8.97
C LEU A 233 -13.45 -0.45 -8.31
N VAL A 234 -13.83 -0.26 -7.06
CA VAL A 234 -14.57 -1.26 -6.26
C VAL A 234 -15.96 -1.51 -6.87
N GLY A 235 -16.66 -0.46 -7.31
CA GLY A 235 -17.95 -0.58 -8.01
C GLY A 235 -17.87 -1.37 -9.32
N ALA A 236 -16.69 -1.39 -9.96
CA ALA A 236 -16.48 -2.16 -11.20
C ALA A 236 -16.02 -3.61 -10.95
N VAL A 237 -15.69 -4.01 -9.71
CA VAL A 237 -15.19 -5.37 -9.39
C VAL A 237 -16.25 -6.42 -9.66
N GLU A 238 -17.43 -6.32 -9.05
CA GLU A 238 -18.46 -7.35 -9.15
C GLU A 238 -18.96 -7.57 -10.60
N PRO A 239 -19.28 -6.51 -11.38
CA PRO A 239 -19.58 -6.68 -12.78
C PRO A 239 -18.43 -7.24 -13.61
N GLY A 240 -17.16 -6.87 -13.28
CA GLY A 240 -15.97 -7.36 -13.95
C GLY A 240 -15.71 -8.85 -13.70
N VAL A 241 -15.86 -9.29 -12.46
CA VAL A 241 -15.78 -10.70 -12.04
C VAL A 241 -16.78 -11.54 -12.83
N LYS A 242 -18.05 -11.11 -12.89
CA LYS A 242 -19.10 -11.81 -13.62
C LYS A 242 -18.83 -11.88 -15.14
N ALA A 243 -18.26 -10.81 -15.71
CA ALA A 243 -17.99 -10.74 -17.15
C ALA A 243 -16.81 -11.63 -17.61
N LEU A 244 -15.78 -11.77 -16.77
CA LEU A 244 -14.56 -12.51 -17.10
C LEU A 244 -14.51 -13.93 -16.53
N GLY A 245 -15.38 -14.26 -15.58
CA GLY A 245 -15.33 -15.55 -14.86
C GLY A 245 -14.08 -15.71 -13.98
N ILE A 246 -13.45 -14.60 -13.56
CA ILE A 246 -12.33 -14.61 -12.61
C ILE A 246 -12.87 -14.40 -11.19
N SER A 247 -12.14 -14.87 -10.18
CA SER A 247 -12.56 -14.71 -8.79
C SER A 247 -12.20 -13.34 -8.22
N GLU A 248 -12.99 -12.86 -7.24
CA GLU A 248 -12.65 -11.67 -6.45
C GLU A 248 -11.30 -11.83 -5.74
N LEU A 249 -10.99 -13.06 -5.33
CA LEU A 249 -9.72 -13.43 -4.71
C LEU A 249 -8.54 -13.15 -5.65
N PHE A 250 -8.64 -13.50 -6.94
CA PHE A 250 -7.59 -13.20 -7.92
C PHE A 250 -7.39 -11.69 -8.11
N ILE A 251 -8.49 -10.93 -8.15
CA ILE A 251 -8.41 -9.47 -8.24
C ILE A 251 -7.74 -8.90 -6.98
N GLY A 252 -8.16 -9.35 -5.81
CA GLY A 252 -7.64 -8.90 -4.51
C GLY A 252 -6.18 -9.26 -4.31
N ASP A 253 -5.80 -10.52 -4.50
CA ASP A 253 -4.45 -11.01 -4.21
C ASP A 253 -3.39 -10.52 -5.21
N ILE A 254 -3.76 -10.29 -6.46
CA ILE A 254 -2.80 -10.00 -7.52
C ILE A 254 -2.93 -8.59 -8.06
N LEU A 255 -4.13 -8.20 -8.49
CA LEU A 255 -4.28 -6.93 -9.22
C LEU A 255 -4.23 -5.71 -8.30
N ILE A 256 -4.88 -5.75 -7.14
CA ILE A 256 -4.92 -4.60 -6.22
C ILE A 256 -3.54 -4.34 -5.59
N PRO A 257 -2.80 -5.33 -5.05
CA PRO A 257 -1.49 -5.10 -4.45
C PRO A 257 -0.43 -4.59 -5.43
N ILE A 258 -0.40 -5.13 -6.65
CA ILE A 258 0.52 -4.64 -7.69
C ILE A 258 0.32 -3.14 -7.95
N LYS A 259 -0.90 -2.64 -7.80
CA LYS A 259 -1.26 -1.24 -8.04
C LYS A 259 -1.07 -0.36 -6.81
N GLY A 260 -1.53 -0.81 -5.64
CA GLY A 260 -1.39 -0.07 -4.39
C GLY A 260 0.06 0.24 -4.06
N ASN A 261 0.92 -0.77 -4.21
CA ASN A 261 2.34 -0.70 -3.86
C ASN A 261 3.26 -0.37 -5.07
N GLY A 262 2.71 -0.08 -6.25
CA GLY A 262 3.50 0.09 -7.48
C GLY A 262 4.57 1.18 -7.38
N ALA A 263 4.31 2.29 -6.69
CA ALA A 263 5.29 3.34 -6.45
C ALA A 263 6.40 2.88 -5.50
N GLU A 264 6.05 2.18 -4.42
CA GLU A 264 7.00 1.62 -3.45
C GLU A 264 7.88 0.54 -4.08
N HIS A 265 7.32 -0.29 -4.98
CA HIS A 265 8.04 -1.31 -5.73
C HIS A 265 9.18 -0.69 -6.56
N VAL A 266 8.87 0.38 -7.29
CA VAL A 266 9.87 1.07 -8.13
C VAL A 266 10.96 1.69 -7.26
N VAL A 267 10.59 2.36 -6.17
CA VAL A 267 11.55 3.01 -5.25
C VAL A 267 12.43 1.97 -4.57
N ALA A 268 11.87 0.87 -4.04
CA ALA A 268 12.62 -0.18 -3.37
C ALA A 268 13.68 -0.80 -4.31
N VAL A 269 13.30 -1.12 -5.54
CA VAL A 269 14.22 -1.65 -6.55
C VAL A 269 15.27 -0.61 -6.95
N GLN A 270 14.90 0.66 -7.11
CA GLN A 270 15.85 1.73 -7.45
C GLN A 270 16.88 1.94 -6.34
N VAL A 271 16.45 2.00 -5.09
CA VAL A 271 17.37 2.17 -3.94
C VAL A 271 18.38 1.04 -3.91
N GLU A 272 17.92 -0.22 -4.04
CA GLU A 272 18.80 -1.38 -3.99
C GLU A 272 19.78 -1.45 -5.19
N VAL A 273 19.33 -1.04 -6.36
CA VAL A 273 20.16 -0.97 -7.57
C VAL A 273 21.18 0.18 -7.49
N MET A 274 20.87 1.27 -6.76
CA MET A 274 21.74 2.45 -6.61
C MET A 274 22.65 2.37 -5.38
N SER A 275 22.32 1.54 -4.37
CA SER A 275 23.16 1.32 -3.20
C SER A 275 24.49 0.67 -3.64
N ARG A 276 25.61 1.33 -3.35
CA ARG A 276 26.97 0.83 -3.60
C ARG A 276 27.58 0.28 -2.31
#